data_2458dfdddee5dda03fcef6fd972980c8
#
_entry.id   2458dfdddee5dda03fcef6fd972980c8
#
_cell.length_a   1.000
_cell.length_b   1.000
_cell.length_c   1.000
_cell.angle_alpha   90.00
_cell.angle_beta   90.00
_cell.angle_gamma   90.00
#
_symmetry.space_group_name_H-M   'P 1'
#
loop_
_entity.id
_entity.type
_entity.pdbx_description
1 polymer ?
#
loop_
_entity_poly.entity_id
_entity_poly.type
_entity_poly.pdbx_seq_one_letter_code
_entity_poly.pdbx_strand_id
1 'polypeptide(L)'
;MPETLIKVDLSKPAPSNEMVHNRWHPDIPMACWVKPGDEFVLETYDWTGGFIKNNNSADDVRDIDLSTVHYLSGPVGVKGAEAGDLLVVDLLDIGAKDDSLWGFNGFFSKKNGGGFLTEHFPQAQKSIWDFHGMFTTSRHVPGVKYAGLIHPGLIGCLPDPKMLEMWNAREQALIDSDPATSGLANPPFAGTAHMGKLTGEAKAKAAATGARTVPPREHGGNCDIKDLSRGSKIFFPVYVDGAGLSVGDLHFSQGDGEITFCGAIEMAGWVHMKVSLIKGGMAKYGIKNPIFKPSPIKPVYDDYVIFEGISEIGRAHV
;
A
#
# COMPACT_ATOMS: atom_id res chain seq x y z
N MET A 1 -17.60 -7.85 -17.54
CA MET A 1 -16.46 -7.60 -16.63
C MET A 1 -16.75 -6.32 -15.89
N PRO A 2 -16.37 -6.17 -14.63
CA PRO A 2 -16.53 -4.92 -13.90
C PRO A 2 -15.77 -3.78 -14.59
N GLU A 3 -16.18 -2.55 -14.36
CA GLU A 3 -15.54 -1.36 -14.91
C GLU A 3 -14.17 -1.13 -14.25
N THR A 4 -13.15 -0.81 -15.06
CA THR A 4 -11.87 -0.34 -14.53
C THR A 4 -11.94 1.17 -14.33
N LEU A 5 -12.06 1.59 -13.07
CA LEU A 5 -12.24 3.01 -12.69
C LEU A 5 -10.96 3.80 -12.72
N ILE A 6 -9.84 3.18 -12.35
CA ILE A 6 -8.50 3.79 -12.39
C ILE A 6 -7.63 2.92 -13.26
N LYS A 7 -7.03 3.55 -14.27
CA LYS A 7 -6.07 2.91 -15.17
C LYS A 7 -4.70 3.52 -14.97
N VAL A 8 -3.66 2.69 -15.07
CA VAL A 8 -2.27 3.14 -15.04
C VAL A 8 -1.58 2.84 -16.37
N ASP A 9 -0.79 3.80 -16.83
CA ASP A 9 0.04 3.69 -18.00
C ASP A 9 1.50 3.54 -17.53
N LEU A 10 2.02 2.31 -17.57
CA LEU A 10 3.36 2.00 -17.06
C LEU A 10 4.49 2.62 -17.93
N SER A 11 4.16 3.17 -19.10
CA SER A 11 5.10 3.91 -19.93
C SER A 11 5.34 5.34 -19.45
N LYS A 12 4.51 5.84 -18.54
CA LYS A 12 4.57 7.19 -17.98
C LYS A 12 4.91 7.15 -16.48
N PRO A 13 5.58 8.19 -15.97
CA PRO A 13 5.84 8.27 -14.54
C PRO A 13 4.54 8.41 -13.75
N ALA A 14 4.44 7.73 -12.59
CA ALA A 14 3.25 7.75 -11.76
C ALA A 14 2.74 9.17 -11.40
N PRO A 15 3.59 10.18 -11.14
CA PRO A 15 3.12 11.54 -10.89
C PRO A 15 2.37 12.23 -12.03
N SER A 16 2.39 11.66 -13.25
CA SER A 16 1.58 12.17 -14.36
C SER A 16 0.11 11.72 -14.30
N ASN A 17 -0.23 10.81 -13.40
CA ASN A 17 -1.58 10.29 -13.22
C ASN A 17 -2.25 10.99 -12.04
N GLU A 18 -3.28 11.77 -12.30
CA GLU A 18 -4.05 12.50 -11.29
C GLU A 18 -4.97 11.60 -10.44
N MET A 19 -5.08 10.31 -10.78
CA MET A 19 -5.89 9.34 -10.04
C MET A 19 -5.06 8.49 -9.08
N VAL A 20 -3.79 8.88 -8.86
CA VAL A 20 -2.91 8.27 -7.87
C VAL A 20 -2.37 9.33 -6.91
N HIS A 21 -1.88 8.90 -5.76
CA HIS A 21 -1.24 9.76 -4.76
C HIS A 21 -0.15 8.99 -4.01
N ASN A 22 0.72 9.72 -3.30
CA ASN A 22 1.79 9.12 -2.49
C ASN A 22 1.82 9.65 -1.05
N ARG A 23 0.72 10.21 -0.59
CA ARG A 23 0.54 10.71 0.79
C ARG A 23 -0.85 10.39 1.29
N TRP A 24 -1.01 10.29 2.60
CA TRP A 24 -2.31 10.29 3.26
C TRP A 24 -2.65 11.69 3.75
N HIS A 25 -3.74 12.25 3.26
CA HIS A 25 -4.24 13.56 3.69
C HIS A 25 -5.74 13.68 3.39
N PRO A 26 -6.57 14.20 4.32
CA PRO A 26 -8.01 14.30 4.11
C PRO A 26 -8.43 15.18 2.94
N ASP A 27 -7.60 16.14 2.53
CA ASP A 27 -7.90 17.06 1.44
C ASP A 27 -7.57 16.49 0.05
N ILE A 28 -7.05 15.27 -0.07
CA ILE A 28 -6.85 14.65 -1.38
C ILE A 28 -8.23 14.39 -2.00
N PRO A 29 -8.54 14.97 -3.17
CA PRO A 29 -9.86 14.81 -3.80
C PRO A 29 -10.09 13.36 -4.22
N MET A 30 -11.32 12.88 -4.07
CA MET A 30 -11.69 11.57 -4.57
C MET A 30 -11.44 11.49 -6.09
N ALA A 31 -10.66 10.49 -6.50
CA ALA A 31 -10.34 10.22 -7.90
C ALA A 31 -11.60 9.84 -8.69
N CYS A 32 -12.45 9.01 -8.07
CA CYS A 32 -13.74 8.56 -8.59
C CYS A 32 -14.70 8.22 -7.44
N TRP A 33 -15.95 7.89 -7.79
CA TRP A 33 -17.00 7.57 -6.83
C TRP A 33 -17.73 6.29 -7.19
N VAL A 34 -18.03 5.46 -6.20
CA VAL A 34 -18.83 4.25 -6.31
C VAL A 34 -20.01 4.28 -5.32
N LYS A 35 -20.95 3.37 -5.47
CA LYS A 35 -22.05 3.13 -4.52
C LYS A 35 -21.80 1.86 -3.73
N PRO A 36 -22.35 1.73 -2.51
CA PRO A 36 -22.37 0.44 -1.83
C PRO A 36 -23.03 -0.63 -2.73
N GLY A 37 -22.37 -1.76 -2.89
CA GLY A 37 -22.77 -2.85 -3.77
C GLY A 37 -22.06 -2.88 -5.13
N ASP A 38 -21.44 -1.78 -5.54
CA ASP A 38 -20.71 -1.73 -6.81
C ASP A 38 -19.44 -2.62 -6.77
N GLU A 39 -19.18 -3.23 -7.92
CA GLU A 39 -17.97 -3.98 -8.24
C GLU A 39 -17.14 -3.22 -9.26
N PHE A 40 -15.84 -3.09 -9.02
CA PHE A 40 -14.96 -2.31 -9.88
C PHE A 40 -13.52 -2.82 -9.81
N VAL A 41 -12.71 -2.38 -10.76
CA VAL A 41 -11.28 -2.68 -10.84
C VAL A 41 -10.47 -1.38 -10.70
N LEU A 42 -9.39 -1.44 -9.93
CA LEU A 42 -8.34 -0.44 -9.90
C LEU A 42 -7.03 -1.06 -10.40
N GLU A 43 -6.39 -0.46 -11.38
CA GLU A 43 -5.01 -0.78 -11.73
C GLU A 43 -4.05 0.00 -10.84
N THR A 44 -2.89 -0.59 -10.55
CA THR A 44 -1.84 0.01 -9.72
C THR A 44 -0.49 -0.04 -10.41
N TYR A 45 0.33 0.97 -10.18
CA TYR A 45 1.78 0.85 -10.35
C TYR A 45 2.34 -0.11 -9.30
N ASP A 46 3.58 -0.60 -9.50
CA ASP A 46 4.36 -1.07 -8.36
C ASP A 46 4.57 0.10 -7.37
N TRP A 47 4.99 -0.21 -6.14
CA TRP A 47 5.12 0.80 -5.08
C TRP A 47 6.06 1.97 -5.43
N THR A 48 7.01 1.77 -6.37
CA THR A 48 7.95 2.80 -6.80
C THR A 48 7.39 3.73 -7.88
N GLY A 49 6.18 3.45 -8.38
CA GLY A 49 5.62 4.19 -9.52
C GLY A 49 6.31 3.90 -10.84
N GLY A 50 6.90 2.72 -10.99
CA GLY A 50 7.62 2.28 -12.18
C GLY A 50 9.09 2.74 -12.23
N PHE A 51 9.67 3.15 -11.10
CA PHE A 51 11.10 3.50 -11.05
C PHE A 51 11.99 2.27 -11.22
N ILE A 52 11.68 1.18 -10.55
CA ILE A 52 12.41 -0.09 -10.70
C ILE A 52 12.11 -0.70 -12.08
N LYS A 53 13.17 -1.20 -12.74
CA LYS A 53 13.10 -1.68 -14.12
C LYS A 53 13.31 -3.18 -14.22
N ASN A 54 12.70 -3.78 -15.24
CA ASN A 54 12.87 -5.20 -15.58
C ASN A 54 14.25 -5.45 -16.20
N ASN A 55 15.30 -5.31 -15.42
CA ASN A 55 16.67 -5.59 -15.79
C ASN A 55 17.45 -6.20 -14.62
N ASN A 56 18.67 -6.65 -14.89
CA ASN A 56 19.49 -7.34 -13.88
C ASN A 56 20.37 -6.40 -13.02
N SER A 57 20.35 -5.06 -13.26
CA SER A 57 21.06 -4.11 -12.43
C SER A 57 20.27 -3.81 -11.15
N ALA A 58 20.95 -3.66 -10.03
CA ALA A 58 20.38 -3.18 -8.77
C ALA A 58 20.60 -1.66 -8.57
N ASP A 59 21.05 -0.95 -9.58
CA ASP A 59 21.31 0.50 -9.49
C ASP A 59 20.03 1.28 -9.17
N ASP A 60 18.90 0.87 -9.73
CA ASP A 60 17.61 1.46 -9.45
C ASP A 60 17.14 1.24 -8.00
N VAL A 61 17.41 0.06 -7.40
CA VAL A 61 17.15 -0.18 -5.97
C VAL A 61 18.09 0.65 -5.10
N ARG A 62 19.36 0.82 -5.52
CA ARG A 62 20.33 1.66 -4.81
C ARG A 62 19.92 3.14 -4.79
N ASP A 63 19.41 3.63 -5.93
CA ASP A 63 19.28 5.06 -6.22
C ASP A 63 17.84 5.59 -6.06
N ILE A 64 16.88 4.73 -5.69
CA ILE A 64 15.49 5.15 -5.51
C ILE A 64 15.36 6.25 -4.46
N ASP A 65 14.58 7.28 -4.78
CA ASP A 65 14.17 8.30 -3.81
C ASP A 65 12.99 7.79 -2.98
N LEU A 66 13.28 7.28 -1.78
CA LEU A 66 12.27 6.75 -0.86
C LEU A 66 11.30 7.82 -0.31
N SER A 67 11.56 9.11 -0.55
CA SER A 67 10.59 10.16 -0.21
C SER A 67 9.39 10.20 -1.16
N THR A 68 9.46 9.55 -2.33
CA THR A 68 8.40 9.52 -3.34
C THR A 68 7.39 8.39 -3.16
N VAL A 69 7.67 7.40 -2.32
CA VAL A 69 6.90 6.15 -2.25
C VAL A 69 5.89 6.16 -1.08
N HIS A 70 4.84 5.34 -1.15
CA HIS A 70 4.36 4.47 -2.26
C HIS A 70 3.36 5.22 -3.12
N TYR A 71 3.22 4.83 -4.39
CA TYR A 71 2.14 5.32 -5.25
C TYR A 71 0.90 4.44 -5.12
N LEU A 72 -0.23 5.05 -4.77
CA LEU A 72 -1.50 4.40 -4.52
C LEU A 72 -2.55 4.87 -5.51
N SER A 73 -3.35 3.95 -6.04
CA SER A 73 -4.53 4.25 -6.85
C SER A 73 -5.72 4.60 -5.96
N GLY A 74 -6.30 5.78 -6.19
CA GLY A 74 -7.36 6.35 -5.38
C GLY A 74 -7.16 7.86 -5.13
N PRO A 75 -7.85 8.43 -4.14
CA PRO A 75 -8.86 7.78 -3.29
C PRO A 75 -10.19 7.52 -4.03
N VAL A 76 -10.82 6.40 -3.76
CA VAL A 76 -12.17 6.08 -4.25
C VAL A 76 -13.19 6.47 -3.19
N GLY A 77 -14.07 7.40 -3.54
CA GLY A 77 -15.17 7.82 -2.67
C GLY A 77 -16.33 6.80 -2.71
N VAL A 78 -16.88 6.46 -1.57
CA VAL A 78 -18.07 5.59 -1.46
C VAL A 78 -19.27 6.44 -1.06
N LYS A 79 -20.29 6.52 -1.94
CA LYS A 79 -21.48 7.35 -1.72
C LYS A 79 -22.24 6.91 -0.47
N GLY A 80 -22.51 7.87 0.42
CA GLY A 80 -23.21 7.64 1.67
C GLY A 80 -22.34 7.08 2.80
N ALA A 81 -21.03 6.92 2.60
CA ALA A 81 -20.11 6.67 3.69
C ALA A 81 -19.93 7.94 4.53
N GLU A 82 -20.04 7.83 5.83
CA GLU A 82 -19.90 8.90 6.81
C GLU A 82 -18.90 8.51 7.89
N ALA A 83 -18.23 9.48 8.48
CA ALA A 83 -17.34 9.22 9.60
C ALA A 83 -18.07 8.46 10.72
N GLY A 84 -17.47 7.37 11.20
CA GLY A 84 -18.08 6.45 12.18
C GLY A 84 -18.67 5.17 11.58
N ASP A 85 -18.79 5.07 10.27
CA ASP A 85 -19.18 3.85 9.57
C ASP A 85 -18.03 2.83 9.51
N LEU A 86 -18.31 1.62 9.05
CA LEU A 86 -17.32 0.69 8.54
C LEU A 86 -17.49 0.54 7.03
N LEU A 87 -16.42 0.77 6.29
CA LEU A 87 -16.32 0.38 4.89
C LEU A 87 -15.93 -1.09 4.84
N VAL A 88 -16.73 -1.89 4.16
CA VAL A 88 -16.46 -3.32 3.92
C VAL A 88 -15.97 -3.48 2.50
N VAL A 89 -14.79 -4.05 2.34
CA VAL A 89 -14.16 -4.33 1.04
C VAL A 89 -14.02 -5.83 0.86
N ASP A 90 -14.67 -6.37 -0.15
CA ASP A 90 -14.45 -7.73 -0.63
C ASP A 90 -13.39 -7.69 -1.72
N LEU A 91 -12.25 -8.37 -1.51
CA LEU A 91 -11.24 -8.58 -2.53
C LEU A 91 -11.64 -9.78 -3.39
N LEU A 92 -12.24 -9.50 -4.53
CA LEU A 92 -12.82 -10.54 -5.38
C LEU A 92 -11.77 -11.22 -6.24
N ASP A 93 -10.85 -10.44 -6.80
CA ASP A 93 -9.73 -10.94 -7.60
C ASP A 93 -8.57 -9.94 -7.61
N ILE A 94 -7.35 -10.44 -7.79
CA ILE A 94 -6.12 -9.64 -7.85
C ILE A 94 -5.18 -10.30 -8.84
N GLY A 95 -4.53 -9.50 -9.68
CA GLY A 95 -3.59 -10.03 -10.67
C GLY A 95 -2.54 -9.02 -11.12
N ALA A 96 -1.50 -9.54 -11.78
CA ALA A 96 -0.54 -8.71 -12.47
C ALA A 96 -1.18 -8.06 -13.71
N LYS A 97 -0.65 -6.90 -14.15
CA LYS A 97 -1.05 -6.34 -15.44
C LYS A 97 -0.55 -7.19 -16.59
N ASP A 98 -1.36 -7.35 -17.65
CA ASP A 98 -1.02 -8.18 -18.81
C ASP A 98 0.25 -7.70 -19.53
N ASP A 99 0.55 -6.41 -19.48
CA ASP A 99 1.73 -5.78 -20.04
C ASP A 99 2.93 -5.71 -19.07
N SER A 100 2.80 -6.30 -17.87
CA SER A 100 3.82 -6.33 -16.82
C SER A 100 3.80 -7.63 -16.04
N LEU A 101 4.09 -8.75 -16.72
CA LEU A 101 4.09 -10.08 -16.12
C LEU A 101 5.42 -10.39 -15.44
N TRP A 102 5.84 -9.50 -14.56
CA TRP A 102 7.06 -9.62 -13.78
C TRP A 102 6.96 -8.84 -12.47
N GLY A 103 7.84 -9.18 -11.55
CA GLY A 103 8.00 -8.48 -10.29
C GLY A 103 9.46 -8.50 -9.84
N PHE A 104 9.70 -7.88 -8.70
CA PHE A 104 11.04 -7.81 -8.13
C PHE A 104 10.99 -7.88 -6.60
N ASN A 105 12.09 -8.29 -6.02
CA ASN A 105 12.39 -7.99 -4.62
C ASN A 105 13.86 -7.55 -4.52
N GLY A 106 14.24 -6.96 -3.37
CA GLY A 106 15.58 -6.45 -3.24
C GLY A 106 16.01 -6.17 -1.81
N PHE A 107 17.27 -5.80 -1.71
CA PHE A 107 17.85 -5.20 -0.52
C PHE A 107 18.14 -3.75 -0.82
N PHE A 108 17.69 -2.83 0.01
CA PHE A 108 18.20 -1.47 -0.01
C PHE A 108 19.64 -1.43 0.47
N SER A 109 20.42 -0.47 -0.03
CA SER A 109 21.74 -0.24 0.52
C SER A 109 21.64 0.30 1.95
N LYS A 110 22.65 0.03 2.79
CA LYS A 110 22.75 0.60 4.14
C LYS A 110 22.64 2.13 4.17
N LYS A 111 23.04 2.80 3.07
CA LYS A 111 22.99 4.26 2.94
C LYS A 111 21.63 4.79 2.49
N ASN A 112 20.76 3.94 1.95
CA ASN A 112 19.46 4.32 1.41
C ASN A 112 18.40 3.29 1.83
N GLY A 113 17.67 3.56 2.90
CA GLY A 113 16.59 2.73 3.43
C GLY A 113 17.05 1.59 4.34
N GLY A 114 18.08 0.87 3.96
CA GLY A 114 18.59 -0.21 4.78
C GLY A 114 17.64 -1.42 4.86
N GLY A 115 17.60 -2.03 6.02
CA GLY A 115 16.82 -3.22 6.36
C GLY A 115 17.48 -3.97 7.51
N PHE A 116 16.82 -4.97 8.08
CA PHE A 116 17.36 -5.71 9.23
C PHE A 116 18.67 -6.47 8.96
N LEU A 117 18.98 -6.72 7.69
CA LEU A 117 20.18 -7.45 7.29
C LEU A 117 21.32 -6.58 6.76
N THR A 118 21.20 -5.25 6.85
CA THR A 118 22.18 -4.33 6.23
C THR A 118 23.59 -4.40 6.80
N GLU A 119 23.76 -4.87 8.04
CA GLU A 119 25.10 -5.11 8.60
C GLU A 119 25.83 -6.27 7.89
N HIS A 120 25.07 -7.23 7.35
CA HIS A 120 25.62 -8.37 6.62
C HIS A 120 25.58 -8.13 5.09
N PHE A 121 24.61 -7.39 4.59
CA PHE A 121 24.37 -7.12 3.18
C PHE A 121 24.22 -5.60 2.93
N PRO A 122 25.31 -4.83 2.99
CA PRO A 122 25.25 -3.36 2.95
C PRO A 122 25.03 -2.77 1.55
N GLN A 123 25.13 -3.59 0.50
CA GLN A 123 24.98 -3.17 -0.88
C GLN A 123 23.56 -3.48 -1.38
N ALA A 124 23.02 -2.60 -2.22
CA ALA A 124 21.76 -2.86 -2.89
C ALA A 124 21.83 -4.11 -3.78
N GLN A 125 20.78 -4.91 -3.76
CA GLN A 125 20.62 -6.07 -4.64
C GLN A 125 19.18 -6.14 -5.13
N LYS A 126 18.97 -6.82 -6.26
CA LYS A 126 17.65 -7.03 -6.86
C LYS A 126 17.53 -8.43 -7.44
N SER A 127 16.37 -9.05 -7.23
CA SER A 127 15.96 -10.26 -7.95
C SER A 127 14.73 -9.96 -8.78
N ILE A 128 14.74 -10.41 -10.03
CA ILE A 128 13.59 -10.34 -10.93
C ILE A 128 12.87 -11.68 -10.93
N TRP A 129 11.56 -11.61 -10.94
CA TRP A 129 10.63 -12.72 -10.96
C TRP A 129 9.74 -12.62 -12.19
N ASP A 130 9.74 -13.67 -13.03
CA ASP A 130 8.90 -13.75 -14.22
C ASP A 130 7.62 -14.53 -13.89
N PHE A 131 6.46 -13.99 -14.27
CA PHE A 131 5.15 -14.59 -13.98
C PHE A 131 4.66 -15.45 -15.12
N HIS A 132 4.17 -16.64 -14.77
CA HIS A 132 3.66 -17.67 -15.68
C HIS A 132 2.28 -18.14 -15.18
N GLY A 133 1.26 -17.29 -15.38
CA GLY A 133 -0.05 -17.48 -14.79
C GLY A 133 0.01 -17.38 -13.26
N MET A 134 -0.37 -18.44 -12.57
CA MET A 134 -0.32 -18.48 -11.10
C MET A 134 1.08 -18.78 -10.52
N PHE A 135 2.07 -19.09 -11.36
CA PHE A 135 3.42 -19.45 -10.91
C PHE A 135 4.41 -18.33 -11.22
N THR A 136 5.49 -18.30 -10.46
CA THR A 136 6.64 -17.45 -10.70
C THR A 136 7.94 -18.23 -10.66
N THR A 137 8.94 -17.75 -11.41
CA THR A 137 10.33 -18.21 -11.40
C THR A 137 11.25 -17.00 -11.33
N SER A 138 12.45 -17.16 -10.78
CA SER A 138 13.42 -16.07 -10.74
C SER A 138 14.62 -16.34 -11.64
N ARG A 139 15.06 -15.29 -12.32
CA ARG A 139 16.32 -15.30 -13.10
C ARG A 139 17.55 -15.35 -12.20
N HIS A 140 17.41 -14.90 -10.94
CA HIS A 140 18.51 -14.74 -9.98
C HIS A 140 18.53 -15.82 -8.91
N VAL A 141 17.46 -16.63 -8.79
CA VAL A 141 17.36 -17.74 -7.86
C VAL A 141 17.01 -19.01 -8.64
N PRO A 142 18.02 -19.68 -9.22
CA PRO A 142 17.80 -20.86 -10.07
C PRO A 142 17.10 -22.01 -9.34
N GLY A 143 16.22 -22.71 -10.04
CA GLY A 143 15.52 -23.90 -9.52
C GLY A 143 14.33 -23.58 -8.62
N VAL A 144 14.02 -22.30 -8.38
CA VAL A 144 12.85 -21.92 -7.60
C VAL A 144 11.65 -21.66 -8.53
N LYS A 145 10.54 -22.31 -8.22
CA LYS A 145 9.22 -22.09 -8.83
C LYS A 145 8.15 -22.35 -7.78
N TYR A 146 7.21 -21.40 -7.61
CA TYR A 146 6.08 -21.57 -6.69
C TYR A 146 4.85 -20.77 -7.15
N ALA A 147 3.70 -21.11 -6.60
CA ALA A 147 2.46 -20.38 -6.82
C ALA A 147 2.41 -19.12 -5.98
N GLY A 148 1.93 -18.03 -6.58
CA GLY A 148 1.73 -16.77 -5.85
C GLY A 148 0.50 -16.80 -4.96
N LEU A 149 0.55 -16.03 -3.89
CA LEU A 149 -0.59 -15.62 -3.09
C LEU A 149 -0.70 -14.09 -3.19
N ILE A 150 -1.28 -13.63 -4.30
CA ILE A 150 -1.29 -12.21 -4.66
C ILE A 150 -2.17 -11.44 -3.68
N HIS A 151 -1.66 -10.32 -3.16
CA HIS A 151 -2.33 -9.48 -2.19
C HIS A 151 -1.87 -8.03 -2.30
N PRO A 152 -2.64 -7.04 -1.84
CA PRO A 152 -2.13 -5.68 -1.66
C PRO A 152 -1.25 -5.63 -0.41
N GLY A 153 -0.04 -5.11 -0.50
CA GLY A 153 0.74 -4.68 0.64
C GLY A 153 0.09 -3.45 1.27
N LEU A 154 -0.46 -2.56 0.45
CA LEU A 154 -0.99 -1.28 0.88
C LEU A 154 -2.45 -1.10 0.48
N ILE A 155 -3.33 -1.00 1.50
CA ILE A 155 -4.76 -0.71 1.33
C ILE A 155 -5.30 0.03 2.56
N GLY A 156 -6.04 1.12 2.36
CA GLY A 156 -6.57 1.92 3.47
C GLY A 156 -7.49 3.05 3.04
N CYS A 157 -8.07 3.72 4.03
CA CYS A 157 -8.97 4.86 3.85
C CYS A 157 -8.29 6.18 4.24
N LEU A 158 -8.84 7.32 3.81
CA LEU A 158 -8.30 8.62 4.20
C LEU A 158 -8.46 8.86 5.71
N PRO A 159 -7.46 9.50 6.37
CA PRO A 159 -7.55 9.91 7.76
C PRO A 159 -8.41 11.16 7.93
N ASP A 160 -8.91 11.43 9.14
CA ASP A 160 -9.38 12.76 9.51
C ASP A 160 -8.19 13.70 9.90
N PRO A 161 -8.42 15.02 9.99
CA PRO A 161 -7.35 15.96 10.32
C PRO A 161 -6.69 15.72 11.68
N LYS A 162 -7.46 15.28 12.69
CA LYS A 162 -6.91 15.02 14.04
C LYS A 162 -6.03 13.79 14.06
N MET A 163 -6.45 12.77 13.33
CA MET A 163 -5.65 11.55 13.15
C MET A 163 -4.34 11.85 12.43
N LEU A 164 -4.39 12.64 11.36
CA LEU A 164 -3.19 13.06 10.63
C LEU A 164 -2.20 13.83 11.54
N GLU A 165 -2.71 14.76 12.33
CA GLU A 165 -1.89 15.50 13.31
C GLU A 165 -1.26 14.57 14.35
N MET A 166 -2.04 13.63 14.88
CA MET A 166 -1.56 12.61 15.84
C MET A 166 -0.47 11.73 15.22
N TRP A 167 -0.64 11.28 13.98
CA TRP A 167 0.37 10.48 13.29
C TRP A 167 1.68 11.24 13.12
N ASN A 168 1.60 12.46 12.59
CA ASN A 168 2.78 13.28 12.37
C ASN A 168 3.52 13.57 13.69
N ALA A 169 2.79 13.85 14.77
CA ALA A 169 3.39 14.07 16.08
C ALA A 169 4.06 12.82 16.65
N ARG A 170 3.41 11.66 16.52
CA ARG A 170 3.92 10.36 16.97
C ARG A 170 5.21 9.97 16.21
N GLU A 171 5.19 10.14 14.90
CA GLU A 171 6.33 9.83 14.03
C GLU A 171 7.50 10.78 14.27
N GLN A 172 7.22 12.07 14.44
CA GLN A 172 8.25 13.05 14.79
C GLN A 172 8.90 12.74 16.13
N ALA A 173 8.11 12.40 17.15
CA ALA A 173 8.63 12.03 18.47
C ALA A 173 9.53 10.79 18.42
N LEU A 174 9.22 9.83 17.55
CA LEU A 174 10.06 8.67 17.32
C LEU A 174 11.42 9.05 16.71
N ILE A 175 11.41 9.88 15.67
CA ILE A 175 12.65 10.37 15.04
C ILE A 175 13.49 11.18 16.02
N ASP A 176 12.86 12.03 16.82
CA ASP A 176 13.55 12.83 17.85
C ASP A 176 14.21 11.92 18.92
N SER A 177 13.59 10.76 19.21
CA SER A 177 14.13 9.81 20.19
C SER A 177 15.32 9.00 19.65
N ASP A 178 15.31 8.66 18.37
CA ASP A 178 16.40 7.89 17.72
C ASP A 178 16.52 8.23 16.22
N PRO A 179 17.16 9.35 15.89
CA PRO A 179 17.32 9.77 14.49
C PRO A 179 18.12 8.80 13.62
N ALA A 180 18.97 7.97 14.23
CA ALA A 180 19.85 7.09 13.49
C ALA A 180 19.15 5.86 12.93
N THR A 181 18.14 5.35 13.63
CA THR A 181 17.43 4.11 13.27
C THR A 181 16.01 4.34 12.76
N SER A 182 15.45 5.53 12.92
CA SER A 182 14.06 5.85 12.55
C SER A 182 13.92 6.43 11.14
N GLY A 183 14.88 6.20 10.25
CA GLY A 183 14.95 6.84 8.93
C GLY A 183 13.72 6.62 8.03
N LEU A 184 13.05 5.46 8.14
CA LEU A 184 11.84 5.17 7.36
C LEU A 184 10.60 5.91 7.87
N ALA A 185 10.59 6.35 9.12
CA ALA A 185 9.54 7.16 9.70
C ALA A 185 9.77 8.67 9.51
N ASN A 186 10.77 9.08 8.73
CA ASN A 186 11.06 10.50 8.49
C ASN A 186 9.80 11.27 8.10
N PRO A 187 9.64 12.51 8.61
CA PRO A 187 8.54 13.37 8.22
C PRO A 187 8.43 13.51 6.70
N PRO A 188 7.24 13.69 6.16
CA PRO A 188 7.06 13.77 4.73
C PRO A 188 7.80 14.97 4.14
N PHE A 189 8.53 14.74 3.06
CA PHE A 189 9.14 15.81 2.27
C PHE A 189 8.10 16.37 1.30
N ALA A 190 7.65 17.60 1.52
CA ALA A 190 6.59 18.23 0.74
C ALA A 190 6.90 18.32 -0.77
N GLY A 191 8.20 18.46 -1.12
CA GLY A 191 8.66 18.61 -2.51
C GLY A 191 8.41 17.39 -3.40
N THR A 192 8.30 16.19 -2.81
CA THR A 192 8.04 14.93 -3.54
C THR A 192 6.59 14.45 -3.40
N ALA A 193 5.72 15.23 -2.74
CA ALA A 193 4.33 14.88 -2.58
C ALA A 193 3.58 14.93 -3.91
N HIS A 194 2.90 13.83 -4.23
CA HIS A 194 1.89 13.75 -5.27
C HIS A 194 0.52 13.54 -4.62
N MET A 195 -0.39 14.49 -4.84
CA MET A 195 -1.64 14.61 -4.08
C MET A 195 -2.86 14.46 -5.00
N GLY A 196 -2.79 13.56 -5.98
CA GLY A 196 -3.85 13.38 -6.96
C GLY A 196 -4.11 14.66 -7.76
N LYS A 197 -5.36 15.09 -7.81
CA LYS A 197 -5.81 16.29 -8.55
C LYS A 197 -5.48 17.62 -7.86
N LEU A 198 -4.90 17.62 -6.65
CA LEU A 198 -4.55 18.89 -5.99
C LEU A 198 -3.41 19.59 -6.72
N THR A 199 -3.57 20.89 -6.91
CA THR A 199 -2.59 21.77 -7.54
C THR A 199 -2.43 23.08 -6.77
N GLY A 200 -1.42 23.88 -7.11
CA GLY A 200 -1.20 25.19 -6.58
C GLY A 200 -1.08 25.26 -5.05
N GLU A 201 -1.68 26.27 -4.45
CA GLU A 201 -1.62 26.53 -3.00
C GLU A 201 -2.26 25.40 -2.18
N ALA A 202 -3.39 24.82 -2.65
CA ALA A 202 -4.05 23.72 -1.97
C ALA A 202 -3.12 22.48 -1.89
N LYS A 203 -2.41 22.16 -2.98
CA LYS A 203 -1.40 21.10 -2.97
C LYS A 203 -0.27 21.40 -1.99
N ALA A 204 0.26 22.63 -2.02
CA ALA A 204 1.36 23.02 -1.13
C ALA A 204 0.99 22.89 0.34
N LYS A 205 -0.22 23.33 0.71
CA LYS A 205 -0.76 23.21 2.07
C LYS A 205 -0.90 21.75 2.50
N ALA A 206 -1.55 20.91 1.69
CA ALA A 206 -1.74 19.49 2.00
C ALA A 206 -0.40 18.72 2.02
N ALA A 207 0.53 19.02 1.12
CA ALA A 207 1.84 18.40 1.07
C ALA A 207 2.70 18.69 2.31
N ALA A 208 2.52 19.85 2.93
CA ALA A 208 3.27 20.22 4.13
C ALA A 208 2.95 19.35 5.35
N THR A 209 1.78 18.70 5.38
CA THR A 209 1.32 17.88 6.51
C THR A 209 0.94 16.46 6.11
N GLY A 210 0.93 16.15 4.81
CA GLY A 210 0.56 14.83 4.29
C GLY A 210 1.45 13.72 4.84
N ALA A 211 0.86 12.73 5.50
CA ALA A 211 1.61 11.61 6.07
C ALA A 211 2.16 10.68 4.99
N ARG A 212 3.35 10.13 5.23
CA ARG A 212 3.93 9.09 4.37
C ARG A 212 3.09 7.82 4.36
N THR A 213 3.23 7.04 3.30
CA THR A 213 2.52 5.77 3.13
C THR A 213 3.26 4.57 3.72
N VAL A 214 4.54 4.73 4.10
CA VAL A 214 5.39 3.66 4.63
C VAL A 214 4.85 3.07 5.95
N PRO A 215 4.49 3.85 6.98
CA PRO A 215 3.97 3.27 8.20
C PRO A 215 2.52 2.79 8.08
N PRO A 216 2.16 1.61 8.61
CA PRO A 216 0.77 1.22 8.83
C PRO A 216 0.16 2.05 9.97
N ARG A 217 -1.15 2.29 9.91
CA ARG A 217 -1.86 3.11 10.91
C ARG A 217 -3.30 2.66 11.09
N GLU A 218 -4.04 3.38 11.95
CA GLU A 218 -5.41 3.08 12.36
C GLU A 218 -6.41 3.00 11.18
N HIS A 219 -6.07 3.55 10.03
CA HIS A 219 -6.91 3.58 8.81
C HIS A 219 -6.61 2.42 7.83
N GLY A 220 -5.65 1.57 8.15
CA GLY A 220 -5.01 0.61 7.26
C GLY A 220 -3.65 1.12 6.79
N GLY A 221 -3.44 1.18 5.50
CA GLY A 221 -2.17 1.61 4.89
C GLY A 221 -1.26 0.42 4.57
N ASN A 222 0.00 0.50 4.94
CA ASN A 222 1.02 -0.51 4.65
C ASN A 222 0.88 -1.72 5.57
N CYS A 223 -0.04 -2.61 5.24
CA CYS A 223 -0.40 -3.76 6.06
C CYS A 223 0.54 -4.96 5.88
N ASP A 224 1.02 -5.18 4.66
CA ASP A 224 1.92 -6.27 4.26
C ASP A 224 1.44 -7.65 4.74
N ILE A 225 0.13 -7.90 4.61
CA ILE A 225 -0.50 -9.13 5.09
C ILE A 225 -0.81 -10.05 3.91
N LYS A 226 -0.04 -11.12 3.74
CA LYS A 226 -0.23 -12.07 2.63
C LYS A 226 -1.61 -12.72 2.59
N ASP A 227 -2.28 -12.82 3.74
CA ASP A 227 -3.60 -13.44 3.85
C ASP A 227 -4.76 -12.49 3.43
N LEU A 228 -4.45 -11.22 3.09
CA LEU A 228 -5.35 -10.28 2.40
C LEU A 228 -5.44 -10.59 0.90
N SER A 229 -5.51 -11.83 0.51
CA SER A 229 -5.54 -12.28 -0.87
C SER A 229 -6.99 -12.36 -1.41
N ARG A 230 -7.11 -12.89 -2.62
CA ARG A 230 -8.41 -13.14 -3.30
C ARG A 230 -9.40 -13.86 -2.38
N GLY A 231 -10.61 -13.32 -2.25
CA GLY A 231 -11.69 -13.86 -1.42
C GLY A 231 -11.65 -13.39 0.04
N SER A 232 -10.68 -12.58 0.44
CA SER A 232 -10.70 -11.94 1.76
C SER A 232 -11.71 -10.79 1.82
N LYS A 233 -12.11 -10.45 3.04
CA LYS A 233 -13.03 -9.34 3.33
C LYS A 233 -12.45 -8.48 4.43
N ILE A 234 -12.31 -7.17 4.17
CA ILE A 234 -11.71 -6.21 5.08
C ILE A 234 -12.79 -5.24 5.56
N PHE A 235 -12.71 -4.84 6.83
CA PHE A 235 -13.57 -3.84 7.46
C PHE A 235 -12.68 -2.68 7.89
N PHE A 236 -12.79 -1.55 7.18
CA PHE A 236 -12.06 -0.34 7.51
C PHE A 236 -12.91 0.62 8.32
N PRO A 237 -12.38 1.21 9.40
CA PRO A 237 -13.02 2.36 10.04
C PRO A 237 -13.04 3.55 9.07
N VAL A 238 -14.17 4.24 8.99
CA VAL A 238 -14.35 5.44 8.16
C VAL A 238 -14.15 6.68 9.02
N TYR A 239 -13.14 7.47 8.70
CA TYR A 239 -12.79 8.68 9.45
C TYR A 239 -13.20 9.98 8.76
N VAL A 240 -13.48 9.94 7.45
CA VAL A 240 -13.96 11.06 6.65
C VAL A 240 -15.13 10.64 5.78
N ASP A 241 -16.01 11.57 5.45
CA ASP A 241 -17.12 11.32 4.55
C ASP A 241 -16.62 10.86 3.18
N GLY A 242 -17.24 9.80 2.65
CA GLY A 242 -16.79 9.14 1.44
C GLY A 242 -15.70 8.08 1.66
N ALA A 243 -15.19 7.89 2.87
CA ALA A 243 -14.12 6.95 3.24
C ALA A 243 -12.78 7.19 2.52
N GLY A 244 -12.75 7.31 1.19
CA GLY A 244 -11.54 7.56 0.41
C GLY A 244 -10.59 6.36 0.36
N LEU A 245 -11.09 5.23 -0.14
CA LEU A 245 -10.32 3.99 -0.27
C LEU A 245 -9.20 4.12 -1.31
N SER A 246 -7.99 3.73 -0.95
CA SER A 246 -6.84 3.64 -1.87
C SER A 246 -6.12 2.31 -1.71
N VAL A 247 -5.52 1.83 -2.80
CA VAL A 247 -4.78 0.57 -2.87
C VAL A 247 -3.55 0.71 -3.74
N GLY A 248 -2.51 -0.03 -3.42
CA GLY A 248 -1.27 -0.11 -4.21
C GLY A 248 -0.33 -1.13 -3.61
N ASP A 249 0.95 -1.07 -4.05
CA ASP A 249 1.97 -1.93 -3.48
C ASP A 249 1.55 -3.40 -3.53
N LEU A 250 1.26 -3.90 -4.74
CA LEU A 250 0.82 -5.27 -4.91
C LEU A 250 1.99 -6.23 -4.87
N HIS A 251 1.80 -7.31 -4.14
CA HIS A 251 2.75 -8.41 -3.99
C HIS A 251 2.25 -9.64 -4.72
N PHE A 252 3.06 -10.24 -5.57
CA PHE A 252 2.77 -11.56 -6.14
C PHE A 252 2.82 -12.64 -5.07
N SER A 253 3.74 -12.48 -4.13
CA SER A 253 3.88 -13.34 -2.96
C SER A 253 4.74 -12.63 -1.92
N GLN A 254 4.60 -13.03 -0.66
CA GLN A 254 5.41 -12.55 0.46
C GLN A 254 5.62 -13.69 1.46
N GLY A 255 6.85 -13.82 1.95
CA GLY A 255 7.11 -14.52 3.21
C GLY A 255 6.82 -13.55 4.36
N ASP A 256 6.37 -13.99 5.49
CA ASP A 256 6.16 -13.08 6.61
C ASP A 256 7.49 -12.46 7.09
N GLY A 257 7.42 -11.22 7.63
CA GLY A 257 8.54 -10.53 8.21
C GLY A 257 9.30 -9.57 7.31
N GLU A 258 9.23 -9.70 5.99
CA GLU A 258 9.77 -8.77 4.97
C GLU A 258 11.07 -8.04 5.36
N ILE A 259 12.05 -8.80 5.81
CA ILE A 259 13.25 -8.32 6.53
C ILE A 259 14.18 -7.39 5.72
N THR A 260 13.93 -7.24 4.43
CA THR A 260 14.70 -6.36 3.53
C THR A 260 13.94 -5.08 3.17
N PHE A 261 12.71 -4.89 3.66
CA PHE A 261 11.79 -3.79 3.36
C PHE A 261 11.34 -3.67 1.88
N CYS A 262 11.88 -4.46 1.01
CA CYS A 262 11.46 -4.72 -0.36
C CYS A 262 11.52 -6.23 -0.57
N GLY A 263 10.93 -6.97 0.38
CA GLY A 263 11.09 -8.40 0.54
C GLY A 263 9.97 -9.22 -0.07
N ALA A 264 8.84 -8.62 -0.38
CA ALA A 264 7.80 -9.22 -1.19
C ALA A 264 8.22 -9.30 -2.67
N ILE A 265 7.48 -10.01 -3.48
CA ILE A 265 7.61 -9.89 -4.94
C ILE A 265 6.70 -8.75 -5.40
N GLU A 266 7.29 -7.59 -5.48
CA GLU A 266 6.66 -6.31 -5.80
C GLU A 266 6.21 -6.27 -7.26
N MET A 267 5.00 -5.80 -7.55
CA MET A 267 4.49 -5.79 -8.91
C MET A 267 3.50 -4.67 -9.20
N ALA A 268 3.41 -4.28 -10.47
CA ALA A 268 2.25 -3.56 -11.00
C ALA A 268 1.11 -4.55 -11.28
N GLY A 269 -0.12 -4.14 -11.02
CA GLY A 269 -1.24 -5.07 -11.16
C GLY A 269 -2.60 -4.41 -11.16
N TRP A 270 -3.59 -5.18 -10.79
CA TRP A 270 -4.98 -4.72 -10.67
C TRP A 270 -5.68 -5.45 -9.50
N VAL A 271 -6.65 -4.77 -8.91
CA VAL A 271 -7.49 -5.29 -7.84
C VAL A 271 -8.95 -5.15 -8.22
N HIS A 272 -9.69 -6.25 -8.24
CA HIS A 272 -11.13 -6.30 -8.40
C HIS A 272 -11.79 -6.37 -7.04
N MET A 273 -12.59 -5.37 -6.73
CA MET A 273 -13.19 -5.18 -5.41
C MET A 273 -14.69 -4.96 -5.51
N LYS A 274 -15.38 -5.28 -4.41
CA LYS A 274 -16.76 -4.87 -4.12
C LYS A 274 -16.77 -4.16 -2.79
N VAL A 275 -17.55 -3.07 -2.69
CA VAL A 275 -17.65 -2.29 -1.45
C VAL A 275 -19.05 -2.32 -0.89
N SER A 276 -19.18 -2.29 0.43
CA SER A 276 -20.43 -2.09 1.14
C SER A 276 -20.20 -1.28 2.43
N LEU A 277 -21.28 -0.85 3.09
CA LEU A 277 -21.21 -0.03 4.30
C LEU A 277 -21.96 -0.68 5.45
N ILE A 278 -21.40 -0.54 6.65
CA ILE A 278 -22.10 -0.79 7.91
C ILE A 278 -22.22 0.55 8.64
N LYS A 279 -23.41 1.14 8.58
CA LYS A 279 -23.69 2.44 9.17
C LYS A 279 -23.49 2.41 10.70
N GLY A 280 -22.72 3.41 11.22
CA GLY A 280 -22.37 3.48 12.63
C GLY A 280 -21.56 2.31 13.15
N GLY A 281 -20.91 1.56 12.24
CA GLY A 281 -20.25 0.29 12.55
C GLY A 281 -19.09 0.41 13.53
N MET A 282 -18.35 1.52 13.49
CA MET A 282 -17.26 1.77 14.44
C MET A 282 -17.73 1.73 15.89
N ALA A 283 -18.79 2.48 16.21
CA ALA A 283 -19.35 2.51 17.56
C ALA A 283 -20.07 1.20 17.93
N LYS A 284 -20.82 0.65 16.95
CA LYS A 284 -21.59 -0.59 17.16
C LYS A 284 -20.72 -1.79 17.55
N TYR A 285 -19.55 -1.91 16.95
CA TYR A 285 -18.66 -3.06 17.15
C TYR A 285 -17.38 -2.72 17.92
N GLY A 286 -17.17 -1.45 18.29
CA GLY A 286 -15.95 -0.99 18.98
C GLY A 286 -14.70 -1.02 18.10
N ILE A 287 -14.86 -0.98 16.77
CA ILE A 287 -13.77 -1.12 15.80
C ILE A 287 -13.16 0.26 15.53
N LYS A 288 -11.85 0.38 15.77
CA LYS A 288 -11.06 1.59 15.51
C LYS A 288 -9.88 1.35 14.58
N ASN A 289 -9.53 0.10 14.31
CA ASN A 289 -8.49 -0.34 13.39
C ASN A 289 -9.11 -1.30 12.38
N PRO A 290 -8.49 -1.52 11.22
CA PRO A 290 -8.95 -2.53 10.28
C PRO A 290 -9.01 -3.92 10.92
N ILE A 291 -10.01 -4.67 10.51
CA ILE A 291 -10.09 -6.11 10.77
C ILE A 291 -10.40 -6.82 9.47
N PHE A 292 -10.00 -8.06 9.33
CA PHE A 292 -10.33 -8.79 8.11
C PHE A 292 -10.64 -10.27 8.37
N LYS A 293 -11.40 -10.84 7.45
CA LYS A 293 -11.56 -12.27 7.29
C LYS A 293 -10.61 -12.73 6.18
N PRO A 294 -9.70 -13.69 6.44
CA PRO A 294 -8.74 -14.15 5.45
C PRO A 294 -9.42 -14.84 4.28
N SER A 295 -8.67 -15.01 3.21
CA SER A 295 -9.08 -15.73 2.02
C SER A 295 -9.38 -17.21 2.33
N PRO A 296 -10.42 -17.81 1.72
CA PRO A 296 -10.71 -19.23 1.85
C PRO A 296 -9.68 -20.13 1.14
N ILE A 297 -8.70 -19.55 0.45
CA ILE A 297 -7.60 -20.33 -0.20
C ILE A 297 -6.75 -21.06 0.82
N LYS A 298 -6.72 -20.59 2.10
CA LYS A 298 -6.07 -21.30 3.22
C LYS A 298 -7.12 -21.91 4.14
N PRO A 299 -7.61 -23.10 3.86
CA PRO A 299 -8.72 -23.69 4.61
C PRO A 299 -8.42 -23.95 6.10
N VAL A 300 -7.15 -23.95 6.50
CA VAL A 300 -6.74 -24.10 7.91
C VAL A 300 -7.10 -22.87 8.75
N TYR A 301 -7.37 -21.71 8.11
CA TYR A 301 -7.49 -20.42 8.79
C TYR A 301 -8.77 -19.66 8.44
N ASP A 302 -9.75 -20.27 7.79
CA ASP A 302 -10.94 -19.59 7.28
C ASP A 302 -12.01 -19.30 8.32
N ASP A 303 -11.86 -19.83 9.53
CA ASP A 303 -12.83 -19.66 10.62
C ASP A 303 -12.46 -18.58 11.66
N TYR A 304 -11.45 -17.74 11.41
CA TYR A 304 -11.07 -16.69 12.33
C TYR A 304 -11.01 -15.31 11.70
N VAL A 305 -11.07 -14.29 12.54
CA VAL A 305 -10.90 -12.88 12.18
C VAL A 305 -9.52 -12.44 12.67
N ILE A 306 -8.75 -11.83 11.76
CA ILE A 306 -7.47 -11.25 12.11
C ILE A 306 -7.68 -9.78 12.47
N PHE A 307 -7.12 -9.38 13.61
CA PHE A 307 -7.02 -7.99 14.02
C PHE A 307 -5.61 -7.51 13.71
N GLU A 308 -5.51 -6.48 12.88
CA GLU A 308 -4.23 -5.81 12.65
C GLU A 308 -3.87 -4.99 13.90
N GLY A 309 -2.72 -5.28 14.47
CA GLY A 309 -2.10 -4.48 15.52
C GLY A 309 -1.16 -3.46 14.90
N ILE A 310 -1.35 -2.19 15.23
CA ILE A 310 -0.41 -1.15 14.84
C ILE A 310 0.65 -1.07 15.94
N SER A 311 1.86 -1.47 15.60
CA SER A 311 3.01 -1.27 16.47
C SER A 311 3.46 0.19 16.45
N GLU A 312 4.15 0.63 17.46
CA GLU A 312 4.85 1.91 17.43
C GLU A 312 5.80 1.92 16.23
N ILE A 313 5.67 2.95 15.41
CA ILE A 313 6.48 3.13 14.20
C ILE A 313 7.96 3.13 14.58
N GLY A 314 8.75 2.34 13.86
CA GLY A 314 10.18 2.17 14.11
C GLY A 314 10.53 0.95 14.98
N ARG A 315 9.60 0.40 15.75
CA ARG A 315 9.86 -0.86 16.47
C ARG A 315 9.45 -2.11 15.69
N ALA A 316 8.51 -1.98 14.75
CA ALA A 316 8.16 -3.05 13.82
C ALA A 316 9.14 -3.16 12.65
N HIS A 317 9.97 -2.14 12.44
CA HIS A 317 10.91 -2.02 11.33
C HIS A 317 12.35 -1.71 11.81
N VAL A 318 12.66 -1.99 13.07
CA VAL A 318 14.01 -1.82 13.65
C VAL A 318 14.63 -3.17 13.94
#